data_26c146afe126d1e45a06dd9d0216ab1e
#
_entry.id   26c146afe126d1e45a06dd9d0216ab1e
#
_cell.length_a   1.000
_cell.length_b   1.000
_cell.length_c   1.000
_cell.angle_alpha   90.00
_cell.angle_beta   90.00
_cell.angle_gamma   90.00
#
_symmetry.space_group_name_H-M   'P 1'
#
loop_
_entity.id
_entity.type
_entity.pdbx_description
1 polymer ?
#
loop_
_entity_poly.entity_id
_entity_poly.type
_entity_poly.pdbx_seq_one_letter_code
_entity_poly.pdbx_strand_id
1 'polypeptide(L)'
;MTRRSRKKTGRKNRRMGRRTFLLGAGAAVCAAAGLALRRGTSPAAADSTPEPSADPNPALPAGEWRAVWVSYLEWAAMDFSTEDAFRAGVVQLLDNCTGLGLNTVLAQVRPFGDALYRSTLFPWSHLCTGVQGQDPGFDPLDVLLQEAHTRGISVEAWVNPYRLRSSAAMPPNLADSNLANTHPEWVCTVDEGLYLNPAVSAAADYVVQGVAELVQNYAVDGIHFDDYFYPTTDESIDAAQFAASGAGNLAAWRRENVTALVRAVHDTVKAADPTLRFGISPQGNPDNDENQQYSDVTGWLASGGGDAVVDYLCPQVYWGQGFALHNGSTRFAFENIVPAWLAYPRAADVALYFGLGAYRVGVGDGGSNENSLSGWSTGRALADQVAFLREQGAGGWALYRYGSLFGPEQTSLAAAECAALAAADGKETA
;
A
#
# COMPACT_ATOMS: atom_id res chain seq x y z
N MET A 1 60.57 -22.25 -35.10
CA MET A 1 59.74 -23.04 -34.17
C MET A 1 58.99 -22.09 -33.29
N THR A 2 57.76 -21.83 -33.59
CA THR A 2 56.90 -20.74 -33.07
C THR A 2 55.98 -21.25 -31.95
N ARG A 3 56.11 -20.71 -30.76
CA ARG A 3 55.25 -20.98 -29.60
C ARG A 3 53.97 -20.16 -29.72
N ARG A 4 52.81 -20.80 -29.93
CA ARG A 4 51.49 -20.17 -29.88
C ARG A 4 51.01 -20.09 -28.41
N SER A 5 50.81 -18.87 -27.92
CA SER A 5 50.18 -18.53 -26.66
C SER A 5 48.65 -18.67 -26.80
N ARG A 6 48.04 -19.52 -25.96
CA ARG A 6 46.58 -19.62 -25.82
C ARG A 6 46.06 -18.56 -24.82
N LYS A 7 45.32 -17.57 -25.33
CA LYS A 7 44.51 -16.67 -24.49
C LYS A 7 43.32 -17.44 -23.90
N LYS A 8 43.28 -17.52 -22.57
CA LYS A 8 42.09 -17.93 -21.83
C LYS A 8 41.11 -16.74 -21.75
N THR A 9 39.98 -16.83 -22.43
CA THR A 9 38.85 -15.92 -22.27
C THR A 9 38.09 -16.31 -21.00
N GLY A 10 38.26 -15.54 -19.94
CA GLY A 10 37.49 -15.67 -18.73
C GLY A 10 36.05 -15.16 -18.98
N ARG A 11 35.09 -16.08 -18.94
CA ARG A 11 33.65 -15.77 -18.90
C ARG A 11 33.35 -15.17 -17.52
N LYS A 12 33.16 -13.85 -17.43
CA LYS A 12 32.55 -13.20 -16.26
C LYS A 12 31.06 -13.56 -16.27
N ASN A 13 30.66 -14.46 -15.39
CA ASN A 13 29.25 -14.63 -15.03
C ASN A 13 28.77 -13.33 -14.36
N ARG A 14 28.05 -12.50 -15.09
CA ARG A 14 27.23 -11.45 -14.51
C ARG A 14 26.02 -12.14 -13.84
N ARG A 15 26.06 -12.26 -12.54
CA ARG A 15 24.85 -12.46 -11.75
C ARG A 15 24.02 -11.19 -11.90
N MET A 16 22.98 -11.27 -12.71
CA MET A 16 21.94 -10.25 -12.79
C MET A 16 21.11 -10.33 -11.53
N GLY A 17 21.28 -9.36 -10.64
CA GLY A 17 20.47 -9.25 -9.43
C GLY A 17 19.02 -8.99 -9.80
N ARG A 18 18.11 -9.72 -9.15
CA ARG A 18 16.64 -9.67 -9.31
C ARG A 18 15.98 -8.33 -8.94
N ARG A 19 16.76 -7.26 -8.74
CA ARG A 19 16.30 -5.94 -8.25
C ARG A 19 15.88 -4.94 -9.33
N THR A 20 15.91 -5.28 -10.60
CA THR A 20 15.65 -4.32 -11.70
C THR A 20 14.16 -4.15 -12.04
N PHE A 21 13.24 -4.80 -11.35
CA PHE A 21 11.81 -4.81 -11.73
C PHE A 21 10.94 -3.76 -11.02
N LEU A 22 11.46 -2.99 -10.06
CA LEU A 22 10.69 -1.98 -9.31
C LEU A 22 11.06 -0.52 -9.61
N LEU A 23 11.98 -0.26 -10.53
CA LEU A 23 12.49 1.10 -10.82
C LEU A 23 12.08 1.65 -12.19
N GLY A 24 11.06 1.09 -12.81
CA GLY A 24 10.66 1.44 -14.18
C GLY A 24 9.45 2.36 -14.33
N ALA A 25 9.04 3.12 -13.32
CA ALA A 25 7.95 4.10 -13.51
C ALA A 25 8.12 5.26 -12.54
N GLY A 26 8.69 6.37 -13.00
CA GLY A 26 8.62 7.60 -12.23
C GLY A 26 9.82 8.53 -12.29
N ALA A 27 10.36 8.82 -13.47
CA ALA A 27 11.13 10.04 -13.68
C ALA A 27 10.23 11.04 -14.42
N ALA A 28 9.39 11.77 -13.68
CA ALA A 28 8.74 12.97 -14.17
C ALA A 28 9.38 14.17 -13.49
N VAL A 29 9.94 15.04 -14.29
CA VAL A 29 10.65 16.27 -13.98
C VAL A 29 9.69 17.24 -13.28
N CYS A 30 9.98 17.64 -12.05
CA CYS A 30 9.36 18.82 -11.44
C CYS A 30 10.20 20.06 -11.78
N ALA A 31 9.65 20.92 -12.64
CA ALA A 31 10.17 22.27 -12.84
C ALA A 31 9.69 23.16 -11.69
N ALA A 32 10.62 23.77 -10.98
CA ALA A 32 10.38 24.72 -9.93
C ALA A 32 9.93 26.08 -10.51
N ALA A 33 8.83 26.63 -9.98
CA ALA A 33 8.54 28.05 -10.09
C ALA A 33 8.35 28.62 -8.68
N GLY A 34 9.30 29.44 -8.25
CA GLY A 34 9.17 30.20 -7.02
C GLY A 34 8.35 31.48 -7.24
N LEU A 35 7.61 31.91 -6.23
CA LEU A 35 7.44 33.36 -5.94
C LEU A 35 6.86 33.63 -4.55
N ALA A 36 7.61 34.44 -3.84
CA ALA A 36 7.26 35.64 -3.03
C ALA A 36 6.23 35.55 -1.89
N LEU A 37 6.79 35.75 -0.71
CA LEU A 37 6.19 36.14 0.58
C LEU A 37 5.25 37.36 0.51
N ARG A 38 4.08 37.26 1.15
CA ARG A 38 3.43 38.40 1.81
C ARG A 38 2.95 38.01 3.21
N ARG A 39 3.44 38.71 4.19
CA ARG A 39 3.01 38.67 5.59
C ARG A 39 1.63 39.37 5.72
N GLY A 40 0.70 38.67 6.37
CA GLY A 40 -0.53 39.25 6.87
C GLY A 40 -0.82 38.75 8.28
N THR A 41 -1.03 39.66 9.20
CA THR A 41 -1.26 39.45 10.63
C THR A 41 -2.65 38.90 10.91
N SER A 42 -2.76 37.82 11.70
CA SER A 42 -4.01 37.22 12.20
C SER A 42 -4.63 38.02 13.36
N PRO A 43 -5.95 38.05 13.47
CA PRO A 43 -6.63 38.24 14.75
C PRO A 43 -7.05 36.89 15.35
N ALA A 44 -7.01 36.82 16.68
CA ALA A 44 -7.36 35.67 17.50
C ALA A 44 -8.80 35.19 17.26
N ALA A 45 -8.95 33.88 16.99
CA ALA A 45 -10.24 33.23 16.90
C ALA A 45 -10.64 32.63 18.27
N ALA A 46 -11.92 32.78 18.57
CA ALA A 46 -12.57 32.30 19.78
C ALA A 46 -12.67 30.78 19.78
N ASP A 47 -12.47 30.23 20.95
CA ASP A 47 -12.61 28.83 21.34
C ASP A 47 -14.06 28.36 21.09
N SER A 48 -14.28 27.52 20.10
CA SER A 48 -15.50 26.75 19.91
C SER A 48 -15.11 25.29 19.74
N THR A 49 -15.19 24.55 20.82
CA THR A 49 -15.17 23.09 20.83
C THR A 49 -16.26 22.56 19.90
N PRO A 50 -15.92 21.77 18.86
CA PRO A 50 -16.94 21.06 18.09
C PRO A 50 -17.51 19.94 18.99
N GLU A 51 -18.83 19.93 19.15
CA GLU A 51 -19.51 18.73 19.68
C GLU A 51 -19.22 17.54 18.76
N PRO A 52 -18.94 16.34 19.28
CA PRO A 52 -18.79 15.15 18.44
C PRO A 52 -20.13 14.84 17.79
N SER A 53 -20.20 15.01 16.49
CA SER A 53 -21.29 14.50 15.65
C SER A 53 -21.17 12.97 15.66
N ALA A 54 -21.93 12.33 16.53
CA ALA A 54 -22.06 10.89 16.57
C ALA A 54 -23.07 10.46 15.50
N ASP A 55 -22.59 10.32 14.25
CA ASP A 55 -23.24 9.40 13.31
C ASP A 55 -22.45 8.10 13.33
N PRO A 56 -23.15 6.96 13.52
CA PRO A 56 -22.45 5.67 13.53
C PRO A 56 -21.79 5.45 12.17
N ASN A 57 -20.49 5.14 12.21
CA ASN A 57 -19.70 4.71 11.06
C ASN A 57 -20.53 3.75 10.19
N PRO A 58 -20.76 4.01 8.89
CA PRO A 58 -21.59 3.14 8.08
C PRO A 58 -20.96 1.75 8.08
N ALA A 59 -21.70 0.77 8.61
CA ALA A 59 -21.30 -0.62 8.51
C ALA A 59 -20.97 -0.93 7.04
N LEU A 60 -19.84 -1.63 6.80
CA LEU A 60 -19.43 -2.02 5.45
C LEU A 60 -20.64 -2.55 4.68
N PRO A 61 -20.84 -2.11 3.43
CA PRO A 61 -22.00 -2.55 2.65
C PRO A 61 -22.04 -4.07 2.61
N ALA A 62 -23.21 -4.65 2.96
CA ALA A 62 -23.43 -6.08 2.80
C ALA A 62 -23.26 -6.43 1.32
N GLY A 63 -22.13 -7.06 0.97
CA GLY A 63 -21.84 -7.41 -0.42
C GLY A 63 -20.35 -7.58 -0.70
N GLU A 64 -20.01 -7.67 -1.97
CA GLU A 64 -18.64 -7.79 -2.45
C GLU A 64 -17.81 -6.54 -2.10
N TRP A 65 -16.64 -6.73 -1.48
CA TRP A 65 -15.70 -5.65 -1.23
C TRP A 65 -14.97 -5.26 -2.53
N ARG A 66 -15.08 -3.99 -2.94
CA ARG A 66 -14.54 -3.47 -4.19
C ARG A 66 -13.74 -2.21 -3.92
N ALA A 67 -12.42 -2.36 -3.90
CA ALA A 67 -11.53 -1.30 -3.46
C ALA A 67 -10.57 -0.83 -4.55
N VAL A 68 -9.95 0.32 -4.29
CA VAL A 68 -8.84 0.85 -5.07
C VAL A 68 -7.78 1.44 -4.14
N TRP A 69 -6.50 1.19 -4.45
CA TRP A 69 -5.40 1.88 -3.78
C TRP A 69 -5.18 3.27 -4.38
N VAL A 70 -5.12 4.25 -3.48
CA VAL A 70 -4.70 5.63 -3.77
C VAL A 70 -3.39 5.86 -3.03
N SER A 71 -2.28 5.81 -3.77
CA SER A 71 -0.93 5.84 -3.23
C SER A 71 -0.37 7.26 -3.14
N TYR A 72 0.82 7.39 -2.61
CA TYR A 72 1.57 8.64 -2.61
C TYR A 72 1.78 9.23 -4.02
N LEU A 73 1.71 8.41 -5.07
CA LEU A 73 1.83 8.85 -6.47
C LEU A 73 0.59 9.63 -6.92
N GLU A 74 -0.59 9.23 -6.50
CA GLU A 74 -1.82 9.97 -6.73
C GLU A 74 -1.83 11.28 -5.94
N TRP A 75 -1.41 11.23 -4.67
CA TRP A 75 -1.30 12.44 -3.85
C TRP A 75 -0.29 13.44 -4.42
N ALA A 76 0.84 12.99 -4.95
CA ALA A 76 1.82 13.86 -5.60
C ALA A 76 1.28 14.61 -6.85
N ALA A 77 0.19 14.12 -7.43
CA ALA A 77 -0.47 14.74 -8.58
C ALA A 77 -1.65 15.65 -8.19
N MET A 78 -2.04 15.68 -6.90
CA MET A 78 -3.12 16.54 -6.39
C MET A 78 -2.64 17.99 -6.19
N ASP A 79 -3.57 18.92 -6.33
CA ASP A 79 -3.32 20.34 -6.04
C ASP A 79 -3.60 20.63 -4.55
N PHE A 80 -2.54 20.82 -3.77
CA PHE A 80 -2.60 21.18 -2.35
C PHE A 80 -2.50 22.69 -2.11
N SER A 81 -2.60 23.53 -3.15
CA SER A 81 -2.45 24.98 -3.01
C SER A 81 -3.52 25.63 -2.12
N THR A 82 -4.72 25.06 -2.10
CA THR A 82 -5.83 25.43 -1.22
C THR A 82 -6.68 24.21 -0.89
N GLU A 83 -7.44 24.26 0.20
CA GLU A 83 -8.39 23.20 0.55
C GLU A 83 -9.41 22.96 -0.58
N ASP A 84 -9.95 24.04 -1.19
CA ASP A 84 -10.93 23.93 -2.28
C ASP A 84 -10.34 23.24 -3.52
N ALA A 85 -9.10 23.54 -3.87
CA ALA A 85 -8.41 22.89 -4.99
C ALA A 85 -8.17 21.39 -4.72
N PHE A 86 -7.73 21.07 -3.51
CA PHE A 86 -7.55 19.67 -3.09
C PHE A 86 -8.90 18.94 -3.07
N ARG A 87 -9.94 19.53 -2.47
CA ARG A 87 -11.30 19.00 -2.42
C ARG A 87 -11.84 18.69 -3.80
N ALA A 88 -11.64 19.59 -4.77
CA ALA A 88 -12.06 19.36 -6.16
C ALA A 88 -11.40 18.11 -6.77
N GLY A 89 -10.10 17.89 -6.51
CA GLY A 89 -9.40 16.69 -6.91
C GLY A 89 -9.94 15.42 -6.23
N VAL A 90 -10.21 15.49 -4.93
CA VAL A 90 -10.82 14.39 -4.15
C VAL A 90 -12.22 14.06 -4.66
N VAL A 91 -13.05 15.05 -4.94
CA VAL A 91 -14.39 14.87 -5.53
C VAL A 91 -14.28 14.12 -6.85
N GLN A 92 -13.40 14.53 -7.76
CA GLN A 92 -13.20 13.85 -9.03
C GLN A 92 -12.73 12.39 -8.85
N LEU A 93 -11.81 12.15 -7.89
CA LEU A 93 -11.34 10.81 -7.55
C LEU A 93 -12.52 9.92 -7.11
N LEU A 94 -13.32 10.40 -6.18
CA LEU A 94 -14.43 9.63 -5.60
C LEU A 94 -15.60 9.45 -6.60
N ASP A 95 -15.85 10.43 -7.47
CA ASP A 95 -16.84 10.29 -8.54
C ASP A 95 -16.43 9.20 -9.54
N ASN A 96 -15.15 9.12 -9.89
CA ASN A 96 -14.61 8.03 -10.70
C ASN A 96 -14.77 6.67 -9.99
N CYS A 97 -14.49 6.60 -8.68
CA CYS A 97 -14.70 5.39 -7.88
C CYS A 97 -16.17 4.96 -7.89
N THR A 98 -17.08 5.91 -7.65
CA THR A 98 -18.53 5.66 -7.68
C THR A 98 -19.00 5.18 -9.07
N GLY A 99 -18.50 5.82 -10.13
CA GLY A 99 -18.77 5.44 -11.53
C GLY A 99 -18.37 4.00 -11.82
N LEU A 100 -17.24 3.54 -11.26
CA LEU A 100 -16.75 2.18 -11.42
C LEU A 100 -17.39 1.17 -10.44
N GLY A 101 -18.25 1.61 -9.52
CA GLY A 101 -18.90 0.74 -8.54
C GLY A 101 -18.03 0.37 -7.34
N LEU A 102 -16.92 1.06 -7.14
CA LEU A 102 -16.06 0.87 -5.97
C LEU A 102 -16.76 1.36 -4.70
N ASN A 103 -16.54 0.68 -3.60
CA ASN A 103 -17.14 1.01 -2.30
C ASN A 103 -16.09 1.27 -1.21
N THR A 104 -14.80 1.14 -1.53
CA THR A 104 -13.71 1.34 -0.57
C THR A 104 -12.51 1.99 -1.27
N VAL A 105 -11.89 2.95 -0.58
CA VAL A 105 -10.61 3.56 -0.95
C VAL A 105 -9.57 3.20 0.10
N LEU A 106 -8.47 2.57 -0.34
CA LEU A 106 -7.27 2.31 0.47
C LEU A 106 -6.33 3.50 0.28
N ALA A 107 -6.45 4.52 1.13
CA ALA A 107 -5.76 5.80 1.01
C ALA A 107 -4.43 5.78 1.74
N GLN A 108 -3.31 5.90 1.04
CA GLN A 108 -1.97 5.92 1.66
C GLN A 108 -1.74 7.25 2.39
N VAL A 109 -2.05 7.28 3.68
CA VAL A 109 -1.96 8.49 4.50
C VAL A 109 -0.62 8.63 5.22
N ARG A 110 0.19 7.55 5.28
CA ARG A 110 1.53 7.56 5.90
C ARG A 110 2.54 6.80 5.05
N PRO A 111 3.09 7.41 3.97
CA PRO A 111 3.99 6.74 3.04
C PRO A 111 5.46 6.69 3.47
N PHE A 112 6.00 7.68 4.23
CA PHE A 112 7.43 7.89 4.48
C PHE A 112 7.77 8.32 5.92
N GLY A 113 7.09 7.76 6.93
CA GLY A 113 7.23 8.22 8.31
C GLY A 113 6.79 9.67 8.48
N ASP A 114 5.86 10.09 7.67
CA ASP A 114 5.20 11.40 7.63
C ASP A 114 3.69 11.19 7.48
N ALA A 115 2.88 12.23 7.58
CA ALA A 115 1.44 12.13 7.58
C ALA A 115 0.78 13.10 6.58
N LEU A 116 -0.25 12.62 5.87
CA LEU A 116 -1.19 13.44 5.09
C LEU A 116 -2.41 13.82 5.95
N TYR A 117 -2.20 13.94 7.24
CA TYR A 117 -3.21 14.30 8.24
C TYR A 117 -2.52 15.01 9.41
N ARG A 118 -3.30 15.71 10.25
CA ARG A 118 -2.77 16.39 11.43
C ARG A 118 -2.36 15.36 12.48
N SER A 119 -1.05 15.24 12.67
CA SER A 119 -0.45 14.30 13.61
C SER A 119 0.39 15.03 14.65
N THR A 120 0.39 14.53 15.89
CA THR A 120 1.29 14.94 16.96
C THR A 120 2.59 14.15 16.97
N LEU A 121 2.62 13.02 16.24
CA LEU A 121 3.72 12.05 16.22
C LEU A 121 4.58 12.18 14.96
N PHE A 122 3.95 12.48 13.82
CA PHE A 122 4.60 12.50 12.51
C PHE A 122 4.60 13.90 11.89
N PRO A 123 5.69 14.30 11.20
CA PRO A 123 5.69 15.53 10.42
C PRO A 123 4.68 15.46 9.28
N TRP A 124 4.17 16.62 8.84
CA TRP A 124 3.40 16.72 7.62
C TRP A 124 4.17 16.15 6.42
N SER A 125 3.49 15.44 5.55
CA SER A 125 4.12 14.88 4.36
C SER A 125 4.60 15.97 3.40
N HIS A 126 5.78 15.76 2.81
CA HIS A 126 6.30 16.61 1.75
C HIS A 126 5.37 16.68 0.52
N LEU A 127 4.48 15.71 0.35
CA LEU A 127 3.51 15.66 -0.74
C LEU A 127 2.53 16.85 -0.67
N CYS A 128 2.24 17.36 0.53
CA CYS A 128 1.30 18.45 0.72
C CYS A 128 1.85 19.81 0.26
N THR A 129 3.15 20.06 0.47
CA THR A 129 3.74 21.40 0.25
C THR A 129 5.07 21.39 -0.49
N GLY A 130 5.61 20.21 -0.79
CA GLY A 130 6.97 20.00 -1.27
C GLY A 130 8.02 19.92 -0.16
N VAL A 131 7.66 20.24 1.10
CA VAL A 131 8.58 20.25 2.26
C VAL A 131 7.98 19.44 3.39
N GLN A 132 8.69 18.38 3.82
CA GLN A 132 8.25 17.58 4.95
C GLN A 132 8.25 18.41 6.24
N GLY A 133 7.16 18.33 7.02
CA GLY A 133 6.96 19.10 8.26
C GLY A 133 6.28 20.45 8.07
N GLN A 134 6.07 20.90 6.83
CA GLN A 134 5.34 22.15 6.56
C GLN A 134 3.83 21.89 6.51
N ASP A 135 3.06 22.58 7.38
CA ASP A 135 1.61 22.51 7.43
C ASP A 135 0.99 23.06 6.13
N PRO A 136 0.12 22.30 5.45
CA PRO A 136 -0.58 22.77 4.24
C PRO A 136 -1.68 23.81 4.53
N GLY A 137 -2.04 24.01 5.79
CA GLY A 137 -3.10 24.94 6.21
C GLY A 137 -4.50 24.35 6.28
N PHE A 138 -4.67 23.07 5.92
CA PHE A 138 -5.90 22.28 6.03
C PHE A 138 -5.55 20.80 6.28
N ASP A 139 -6.54 19.97 6.55
CA ASP A 139 -6.34 18.54 6.80
C ASP A 139 -6.80 17.68 5.61
N PRO A 140 -5.88 17.15 4.80
CA PRO A 140 -6.22 16.34 3.62
C PRO A 140 -7.04 15.10 3.92
N LEU A 141 -6.77 14.41 5.05
CA LEU A 141 -7.51 13.20 5.40
C LEU A 141 -8.95 13.54 5.80
N ASP A 142 -9.15 14.62 6.53
CA ASP A 142 -10.50 15.07 6.92
C ASP A 142 -11.34 15.42 5.68
N VAL A 143 -10.75 16.15 4.71
CA VAL A 143 -11.40 16.43 3.42
C VAL A 143 -11.79 15.16 2.68
N LEU A 144 -10.87 14.16 2.62
CA LEU A 144 -11.15 12.88 1.96
C LEU A 144 -12.30 12.13 2.62
N LEU A 145 -12.30 12.03 3.96
CA LEU A 145 -13.32 11.33 4.73
C LEU A 145 -14.70 11.96 4.54
N GLN A 146 -14.80 13.30 4.63
CA GLN A 146 -16.04 14.03 4.41
C GLN A 146 -16.64 13.72 3.03
N GLU A 147 -15.84 13.82 1.97
CA GLU A 147 -16.30 13.59 0.61
C GLU A 147 -16.62 12.12 0.31
N ALA A 148 -15.85 11.18 0.88
CA ALA A 148 -16.07 9.75 0.69
C ALA A 148 -17.36 9.28 1.36
N HIS A 149 -17.58 9.67 2.62
CA HIS A 149 -18.75 9.25 3.38
C HIS A 149 -20.05 9.81 2.80
N THR A 150 -20.08 11.03 2.24
CA THR A 150 -21.26 11.54 1.52
C THR A 150 -21.64 10.70 0.30
N ARG A 151 -20.71 9.91 -0.23
CA ARG A 151 -20.90 8.99 -1.37
C ARG A 151 -21.09 7.55 -0.95
N GLY A 152 -21.07 7.24 0.36
CA GLY A 152 -21.12 5.87 0.88
C GLY A 152 -19.88 5.04 0.52
N ILE A 153 -18.73 5.70 0.35
CA ILE A 153 -17.44 5.07 0.12
C ILE A 153 -16.68 5.01 1.45
N SER A 154 -16.26 3.82 1.83
CA SER A 154 -15.40 3.60 2.99
C SER A 154 -13.97 4.02 2.70
N VAL A 155 -13.26 4.54 3.70
CA VAL A 155 -11.83 4.91 3.61
C VAL A 155 -11.05 4.13 4.65
N GLU A 156 -10.20 3.22 4.18
CA GLU A 156 -9.22 2.58 5.04
C GLU A 156 -7.88 3.31 4.92
N ALA A 157 -7.34 3.75 6.06
CA ALA A 157 -6.08 4.48 6.10
C ALA A 157 -4.90 3.52 5.85
N TRP A 158 -4.30 3.62 4.67
CA TRP A 158 -3.13 2.81 4.34
C TRP A 158 -1.86 3.46 4.92
N VAL A 159 -1.23 2.71 5.79
CA VAL A 159 0.00 3.05 6.50
C VAL A 159 1.12 2.12 6.04
N ASN A 160 2.24 2.69 5.64
CA ASN A 160 3.48 1.95 5.47
C ASN A 160 4.20 1.91 6.83
N PRO A 161 4.33 0.76 7.51
CA PRO A 161 4.71 0.73 8.92
C PRO A 161 6.15 1.19 9.18
N TYR A 162 7.09 0.81 8.32
CA TYR A 162 8.52 0.96 8.62
C TYR A 162 9.27 1.90 7.70
N ARG A 163 8.71 2.28 6.55
CA ARG A 163 9.44 3.09 5.57
C ARG A 163 9.49 4.56 5.96
N LEU A 164 10.71 5.10 6.13
CA LEU A 164 10.95 6.53 6.36
C LEU A 164 11.37 7.25 5.08
N ARG A 165 12.06 6.53 4.17
CA ARG A 165 12.59 7.05 2.93
C ARG A 165 12.82 5.89 1.96
N SER A 166 12.37 5.99 0.72
CA SER A 166 12.57 4.92 -0.27
C SER A 166 13.86 5.08 -1.09
N SER A 167 14.33 6.33 -1.28
CA SER A 167 15.56 6.66 -2.00
C SER A 167 16.04 8.05 -1.58
N ALA A 168 17.22 8.45 -2.02
CA ALA A 168 17.77 9.79 -1.74
C ALA A 168 16.85 10.95 -2.20
N ALA A 169 15.95 10.68 -3.13
CA ALA A 169 15.01 11.66 -3.68
C ALA A 169 13.59 11.59 -3.10
N MET A 170 13.26 10.59 -2.27
CA MET A 170 11.87 10.35 -1.88
C MET A 170 11.72 9.92 -0.40
N PRO A 171 11.41 10.83 0.51
CA PRO A 171 11.42 12.30 0.40
C PRO A 171 12.83 12.87 0.21
N PRO A 172 13.00 14.00 -0.47
CA PRO A 172 14.34 14.57 -0.74
C PRO A 172 15.04 15.07 0.53
N ASN A 173 14.28 15.67 1.44
CA ASN A 173 14.75 16.13 2.75
C ASN A 173 13.79 15.65 3.83
N LEU A 174 14.35 15.15 4.94
CA LEU A 174 13.57 14.74 6.10
C LEU A 174 13.47 15.92 7.09
N ALA A 175 12.28 16.13 7.65
CA ALA A 175 12.08 17.10 8.73
C ALA A 175 12.92 16.74 9.96
N ASP A 176 13.27 17.74 10.76
CA ASP A 176 14.01 17.52 12.03
C ASP A 176 13.24 16.58 12.98
N SER A 177 11.90 16.62 12.93
CA SER A 177 11.01 15.76 13.70
C SER A 177 10.78 14.36 13.10
N ASN A 178 11.35 14.05 11.92
CA ASN A 178 11.25 12.70 11.35
C ASN A 178 12.04 11.70 12.22
N LEU A 179 11.53 10.49 12.38
CA LEU A 179 12.14 9.44 13.22
C LEU A 179 13.57 9.11 12.81
N ALA A 180 13.93 9.25 11.55
CA ALA A 180 15.32 9.07 11.13
C ALA A 180 16.29 10.09 11.76
N ASN A 181 15.80 11.27 12.14
CA ASN A 181 16.58 12.33 12.80
C ASN A 181 16.45 12.27 14.33
N THR A 182 15.27 11.95 14.85
CA THR A 182 15.01 11.93 16.30
C THR A 182 15.41 10.63 16.98
N HIS A 183 15.35 9.50 16.25
CA HIS A 183 15.66 8.15 16.73
C HIS A 183 16.52 7.37 15.73
N PRO A 184 17.73 7.86 15.40
CA PRO A 184 18.60 7.18 14.43
C PRO A 184 18.99 5.76 14.86
N GLU A 185 18.96 5.45 16.15
CA GLU A 185 19.20 4.13 16.72
C GLU A 185 18.09 3.11 16.39
N TRP A 186 16.93 3.56 15.93
CA TRP A 186 15.83 2.69 15.46
C TRP A 186 15.90 2.39 13.96
N VAL A 187 16.83 3.03 13.24
CA VAL A 187 16.83 3.07 11.78
C VAL A 187 17.87 2.13 11.20
N CYS A 188 17.46 1.37 10.18
CA CYS A 188 18.38 0.65 9.30
C CYS A 188 18.37 1.26 7.89
N THR A 189 19.52 1.19 7.23
CA THR A 189 19.71 1.66 5.86
C THR A 189 19.81 0.47 4.93
N VAL A 190 19.01 0.48 3.88
CA VAL A 190 19.06 -0.53 2.82
C VAL A 190 19.12 0.18 1.48
N ASP A 191 20.23 0.01 0.76
CA ASP A 191 20.58 0.80 -0.41
C ASP A 191 20.55 2.32 -0.09
N GLU A 192 19.68 3.12 -0.72
CA GLU A 192 19.49 4.55 -0.42
C GLU A 192 18.27 4.81 0.49
N GLY A 193 17.56 3.75 0.88
CA GLY A 193 16.35 3.83 1.70
C GLY A 193 16.65 3.84 3.19
N LEU A 194 15.76 4.44 3.98
CA LEU A 194 15.77 4.43 5.43
C LEU A 194 14.48 3.78 5.94
N TYR A 195 14.65 2.87 6.89
CA TYR A 195 13.53 2.10 7.44
C TYR A 195 13.68 2.00 8.95
N LEU A 196 12.57 2.03 9.67
CA LEU A 196 12.57 1.56 11.05
C LEU A 196 12.96 0.08 11.05
N ASN A 197 13.81 -0.30 11.98
CA ASN A 197 14.23 -1.70 12.13
C ASN A 197 13.12 -2.49 12.81
N PRO A 198 12.53 -3.51 12.16
CA PRO A 198 11.43 -4.28 12.74
C PRO A 198 11.78 -5.04 14.02
N ALA A 199 13.07 -5.21 14.29
CA ALA A 199 13.59 -5.84 15.51
C ALA A 199 13.68 -4.89 16.72
N VAL A 200 13.40 -3.60 16.54
CA VAL A 200 13.40 -2.59 17.61
C VAL A 200 11.99 -2.41 18.13
N SER A 201 11.68 -2.94 19.30
CA SER A 201 10.33 -2.90 19.89
C SER A 201 9.80 -1.47 20.06
N ALA A 202 10.66 -0.51 20.47
CA ALA A 202 10.26 0.89 20.61
C ALA A 202 9.83 1.51 19.27
N ALA A 203 10.42 1.09 18.14
CA ALA A 203 9.98 1.51 16.81
C ALA A 203 8.61 0.91 16.45
N ALA A 204 8.38 -0.37 16.79
CA ALA A 204 7.08 -1.01 16.61
C ALA A 204 6.00 -0.34 17.48
N ASP A 205 6.30 -0.06 18.76
CA ASP A 205 5.39 0.65 19.67
C ASP A 205 5.01 2.04 19.13
N TYR A 206 5.95 2.75 18.50
CA TYR A 206 5.67 4.05 17.89
C TYR A 206 4.74 3.94 16.68
N VAL A 207 4.90 2.88 15.87
CA VAL A 207 3.94 2.58 14.77
C VAL A 207 2.55 2.34 15.32
N VAL A 208 2.41 1.57 16.41
CA VAL A 208 1.14 1.29 17.10
C VAL A 208 0.51 2.59 17.62
N GLN A 209 1.30 3.48 18.26
CA GLN A 209 0.82 4.79 18.70
C GLN A 209 0.29 5.63 17.54
N GLY A 210 0.96 5.60 16.38
CA GLY A 210 0.49 6.30 15.18
C GLY A 210 -0.82 5.74 14.62
N VAL A 211 -1.06 4.44 14.75
CA VAL A 211 -2.36 3.84 14.42
C VAL A 211 -3.42 4.26 15.44
N ALA A 212 -3.09 4.25 16.74
CA ALA A 212 -3.99 4.72 17.80
C ALA A 212 -4.40 6.19 17.57
N GLU A 213 -3.46 7.06 17.17
CA GLU A 213 -3.76 8.45 16.85
C GLU A 213 -4.76 8.56 15.70
N LEU A 214 -4.58 7.77 14.61
CA LEU A 214 -5.50 7.75 13.48
C LEU A 214 -6.92 7.35 13.89
N VAL A 215 -7.09 6.20 14.53
CA VAL A 215 -8.43 5.67 14.86
C VAL A 215 -9.13 6.43 15.97
N GLN A 216 -8.40 7.23 16.77
CA GLN A 216 -8.98 8.09 17.80
C GLN A 216 -9.41 9.46 17.28
N ASN A 217 -8.74 9.98 16.26
CA ASN A 217 -8.92 11.36 15.81
C ASN A 217 -9.65 11.47 14.46
N TYR A 218 -9.76 10.39 13.71
CA TYR A 218 -10.36 10.40 12.37
C TYR A 218 -11.41 9.30 12.23
N ALA A 219 -12.48 9.60 11.51
CA ALA A 219 -13.55 8.66 11.21
C ALA A 219 -13.15 7.72 10.03
N VAL A 220 -11.96 7.09 10.13
CA VAL A 220 -11.55 6.08 9.15
C VAL A 220 -12.37 4.80 9.34
N ASP A 221 -12.65 4.07 8.27
CA ASP A 221 -13.41 2.82 8.31
C ASP A 221 -12.50 1.61 8.59
N GLY A 222 -11.20 1.82 8.59
CA GLY A 222 -10.21 0.81 8.91
C GLY A 222 -8.78 1.29 8.72
N ILE A 223 -7.86 0.39 9.05
CA ILE A 223 -6.43 0.53 8.84
C ILE A 223 -5.97 -0.54 7.84
N HIS A 224 -5.12 -0.15 6.90
CA HIS A 224 -4.55 -1.04 5.91
C HIS A 224 -3.02 -0.96 5.92
N PHE A 225 -2.35 -2.12 5.93
CA PHE A 225 -0.90 -2.21 5.71
C PHE A 225 -0.63 -2.89 4.37
N ASP A 226 0.51 -2.54 3.75
CA ASP A 226 1.04 -3.26 2.60
C ASP A 226 1.99 -4.41 3.02
N ASP A 227 2.78 -4.93 2.07
CA ASP A 227 3.72 -6.03 2.26
C ASP A 227 5.12 -5.61 2.74
N TYR A 228 5.36 -4.31 3.01
CA TYR A 228 6.69 -3.81 3.33
C TYR A 228 6.98 -3.89 4.84
N PHE A 229 7.34 -5.09 5.33
CA PHE A 229 7.79 -5.30 6.70
C PHE A 229 9.33 -5.28 6.81
N TYR A 230 10.01 -6.42 6.66
CA TYR A 230 11.48 -6.38 6.63
C TYR A 230 11.97 -5.84 5.27
N PRO A 231 12.83 -4.80 5.27
CA PRO A 231 13.29 -4.18 4.03
C PRO A 231 14.36 -5.01 3.31
N THR A 232 14.94 -5.99 3.97
CA THR A 232 16.00 -6.87 3.44
C THR A 232 16.09 -8.17 4.21
N THR A 233 16.69 -9.18 3.58
CA THR A 233 17.07 -10.45 4.23
C THR A 233 18.48 -10.40 4.82
N ASP A 234 19.23 -9.30 4.68
CA ASP A 234 20.55 -9.13 5.27
C ASP A 234 20.46 -9.26 6.80
N GLU A 235 21.25 -10.20 7.34
CA GLU A 235 21.23 -10.53 8.76
C GLU A 235 21.89 -9.44 9.62
N SER A 236 22.69 -8.54 9.02
CA SER A 236 23.42 -7.51 9.74
C SER A 236 22.52 -6.41 10.31
N ILE A 237 21.30 -6.21 9.75
CA ILE A 237 20.43 -5.10 10.17
C ILE A 237 19.89 -5.26 11.59
N ASP A 238 19.78 -6.49 12.08
CA ASP A 238 19.21 -6.82 13.39
C ASP A 238 20.04 -7.84 14.18
N ALA A 239 21.32 -8.06 13.80
CA ALA A 239 22.20 -9.04 14.41
C ALA A 239 22.35 -8.86 15.94
N ALA A 240 22.44 -7.61 16.40
CA ALA A 240 22.57 -7.30 17.83
C ALA A 240 21.29 -7.65 18.61
N GLN A 241 20.12 -7.33 18.06
CA GLN A 241 18.82 -7.65 18.64
C GLN A 241 18.56 -9.16 18.65
N PHE A 242 18.90 -9.83 17.56
CA PHE A 242 18.78 -11.29 17.48
C PHE A 242 19.69 -11.98 18.52
N ALA A 243 20.96 -11.56 18.64
CA ALA A 243 21.85 -12.09 19.65
C ALA A 243 21.36 -11.85 21.09
N ALA A 244 20.77 -10.69 21.35
CA ALA A 244 20.21 -10.35 22.67
C ALA A 244 18.92 -11.12 22.99
N SER A 245 18.14 -11.53 21.97
CA SER A 245 16.89 -12.28 22.16
C SER A 245 17.11 -13.71 22.68
N GLY A 246 18.27 -14.31 22.43
CA GLY A 246 18.54 -15.72 22.71
C GLY A 246 17.80 -16.69 21.81
N ALA A 247 17.13 -16.24 20.75
CA ALA A 247 16.43 -17.07 19.79
C ALA A 247 17.40 -17.94 18.98
N GLY A 248 16.98 -19.18 18.68
CA GLY A 248 17.82 -20.12 17.94
C GLY A 248 17.65 -20.11 16.41
N ASN A 249 16.64 -19.39 15.90
CA ASN A 249 16.32 -19.33 14.47
C ASN A 249 15.93 -17.90 14.07
N LEU A 250 16.77 -17.26 13.26
CA LEU A 250 16.59 -15.88 12.84
C LEU A 250 15.29 -15.66 12.07
N ALA A 251 14.96 -16.52 11.10
CA ALA A 251 13.76 -16.35 10.28
C ALA A 251 12.47 -16.48 11.10
N ALA A 252 12.42 -17.44 12.02
CA ALA A 252 11.29 -17.59 12.93
C ALA A 252 11.14 -16.36 13.84
N TRP A 253 12.26 -15.90 14.43
CA TRP A 253 12.27 -14.72 15.29
C TRP A 253 11.85 -13.44 14.56
N ARG A 254 12.28 -13.25 13.30
CA ARG A 254 11.83 -12.12 12.47
C ARG A 254 10.32 -12.18 12.21
N ARG A 255 9.76 -13.38 11.93
CA ARG A 255 8.31 -13.56 11.77
C ARG A 255 7.54 -13.26 13.06
N GLU A 256 8.11 -13.64 14.20
CA GLU A 256 7.52 -13.30 15.50
C GLU A 256 7.48 -11.78 15.74
N ASN A 257 8.56 -11.04 15.39
CA ASN A 257 8.60 -9.58 15.49
C ASN A 257 7.52 -8.93 14.61
N VAL A 258 7.36 -9.38 13.36
CA VAL A 258 6.33 -8.86 12.46
C VAL A 258 4.93 -9.20 12.98
N THR A 259 4.69 -10.44 13.39
CA THR A 259 3.38 -10.87 13.93
C THR A 259 3.05 -10.13 15.23
N ALA A 260 4.04 -9.82 16.07
CA ALA A 260 3.83 -9.02 17.28
C ALA A 260 3.34 -7.60 16.95
N LEU A 261 3.94 -6.92 15.96
CA LEU A 261 3.43 -5.62 15.49
C LEU A 261 2.00 -5.75 14.95
N VAL A 262 1.76 -6.73 14.07
CA VAL A 262 0.45 -6.93 13.42
C VAL A 262 -0.63 -7.16 14.49
N ARG A 263 -0.37 -8.00 15.50
CA ARG A 263 -1.26 -8.23 16.64
C ARG A 263 -1.51 -6.95 17.43
N ALA A 264 -0.46 -6.21 17.79
CA ALA A 264 -0.59 -4.99 18.58
C ALA A 264 -1.39 -3.92 17.85
N VAL A 265 -1.27 -3.83 16.53
CA VAL A 265 -2.08 -2.93 15.69
C VAL A 265 -3.54 -3.39 15.67
N HIS A 266 -3.81 -4.68 15.44
CA HIS A 266 -5.16 -5.23 15.46
C HIS A 266 -5.84 -4.96 16.82
N ASP A 267 -5.17 -5.29 17.91
CA ASP A 267 -5.70 -5.07 19.25
C ASP A 267 -6.01 -3.59 19.53
N THR A 268 -5.14 -2.68 19.05
CA THR A 268 -5.33 -1.24 19.17
C THR A 268 -6.55 -0.75 18.37
N VAL A 269 -6.71 -1.23 17.13
CA VAL A 269 -7.87 -0.89 16.29
C VAL A 269 -9.17 -1.40 16.94
N LYS A 270 -9.18 -2.66 17.38
CA LYS A 270 -10.38 -3.25 18.02
C LYS A 270 -10.70 -2.67 19.38
N ALA A 271 -9.71 -2.20 20.13
CA ALA A 271 -9.92 -1.50 21.41
C ALA A 271 -10.52 -0.10 21.20
N ALA A 272 -10.20 0.57 20.08
CA ALA A 272 -10.79 1.86 19.75
C ALA A 272 -12.26 1.71 19.30
N ASP A 273 -12.50 0.82 18.34
CA ASP A 273 -13.85 0.45 17.88
C ASP A 273 -13.80 -0.97 17.28
N PRO A 274 -14.56 -1.93 17.80
CA PRO A 274 -14.58 -3.31 17.31
C PRO A 274 -15.12 -3.44 15.86
N THR A 275 -15.80 -2.43 15.34
CA THR A 275 -16.30 -2.43 13.95
C THR A 275 -15.26 -1.99 12.93
N LEU A 276 -14.22 -1.25 13.34
CA LEU A 276 -13.12 -0.88 12.48
C LEU A 276 -12.37 -2.11 11.99
N ARG A 277 -11.91 -2.06 10.74
CA ARG A 277 -11.19 -3.17 10.15
C ARG A 277 -9.68 -2.91 10.17
N PHE A 278 -8.91 -3.98 10.32
CA PHE A 278 -7.49 -3.98 10.07
C PHE A 278 -7.16 -5.07 9.04
N GLY A 279 -6.61 -4.67 7.91
CA GLY A 279 -6.24 -5.57 6.84
C GLY A 279 -4.82 -5.38 6.33
N ILE A 280 -4.30 -6.40 5.66
CA ILE A 280 -2.95 -6.38 5.08
C ILE A 280 -3.02 -6.87 3.64
N SER A 281 -2.28 -6.20 2.74
CA SER A 281 -2.05 -6.68 1.37
C SER A 281 -0.65 -7.28 1.23
N PRO A 282 -0.49 -8.59 1.54
CA PRO A 282 0.77 -9.30 1.36
C PRO A 282 1.10 -9.47 -0.12
N GLN A 283 2.31 -9.94 -0.43
CA GLN A 283 2.65 -10.31 -1.80
C GLN A 283 1.75 -11.44 -2.31
N GLY A 284 1.51 -11.49 -3.62
CA GLY A 284 0.79 -12.59 -4.22
C GLY A 284 1.56 -13.93 -4.14
N ASN A 285 2.87 -13.88 -3.93
CA ASN A 285 3.72 -15.05 -3.70
C ASN A 285 3.97 -15.26 -2.20
N PRO A 286 3.29 -16.20 -1.54
CA PRO A 286 3.44 -16.44 -0.11
C PRO A 286 4.84 -16.90 0.29
N ASP A 287 5.64 -17.50 -0.63
CA ASP A 287 7.03 -17.85 -0.33
C ASP A 287 7.88 -16.60 -0.09
N ASN A 288 7.58 -15.48 -0.76
CA ASN A 288 8.26 -14.21 -0.54
C ASN A 288 7.82 -13.57 0.79
N ASP A 289 6.53 -13.64 1.12
CA ASP A 289 6.02 -13.17 2.40
C ASP A 289 6.76 -13.85 3.54
N GLU A 290 6.83 -15.17 3.52
CA GLU A 290 7.49 -15.96 4.56
C GLU A 290 9.00 -15.74 4.64
N ASN A 291 9.70 -15.69 3.48
CA ASN A 291 11.15 -15.82 3.43
C ASN A 291 11.88 -14.51 3.12
N GLN A 292 11.17 -13.43 2.71
CA GLN A 292 11.76 -12.14 2.40
C GLN A 292 11.18 -11.01 3.25
N GLN A 293 9.86 -11.02 3.48
CA GLN A 293 9.18 -10.04 4.32
C GLN A 293 9.03 -10.51 5.78
N TYR A 294 9.26 -11.82 6.01
CA TYR A 294 9.07 -12.48 7.30
C TYR A 294 7.66 -12.30 7.86
N SER A 295 6.67 -12.39 6.98
CA SER A 295 5.25 -12.27 7.28
C SER A 295 4.61 -13.66 7.32
N ASP A 296 4.03 -14.05 8.45
CA ASP A 296 3.34 -15.34 8.62
C ASP A 296 1.89 -15.26 8.12
N VAL A 297 1.74 -14.95 6.82
CA VAL A 297 0.42 -14.68 6.21
C VAL A 297 -0.53 -15.87 6.32
N THR A 298 -0.03 -17.10 6.25
CA THR A 298 -0.85 -18.32 6.40
C THR A 298 -1.28 -18.54 7.84
N GLY A 299 -0.42 -18.23 8.80
CA GLY A 299 -0.77 -18.21 10.22
C GLY A 299 -1.79 -17.15 10.55
N TRP A 300 -1.63 -15.92 10.02
CA TRP A 300 -2.61 -14.85 10.22
C TRP A 300 -3.98 -15.20 9.64
N LEU A 301 -4.01 -15.82 8.47
CA LEU A 301 -5.26 -16.25 7.82
C LEU A 301 -6.00 -17.31 8.66
N ALA A 302 -5.26 -18.20 9.30
CA ALA A 302 -5.81 -19.28 10.10
C ALA A 302 -6.21 -18.86 11.53
N SER A 303 -5.74 -17.70 12.01
CA SER A 303 -6.01 -17.17 13.36
C SER A 303 -7.30 -16.37 13.39
N GLY A 304 -8.26 -16.77 14.20
CA GLY A 304 -9.55 -16.08 14.33
C GLY A 304 -10.07 -16.00 15.77
N GLY A 305 -11.21 -15.37 15.96
CA GLY A 305 -11.77 -15.15 17.29
C GLY A 305 -10.83 -14.31 18.16
N GLY A 306 -10.59 -14.76 19.38
CA GLY A 306 -9.68 -14.08 20.33
C GLY A 306 -8.21 -14.10 19.95
N ASP A 307 -7.82 -14.92 18.96
CA ASP A 307 -6.46 -15.01 18.44
C ASP A 307 -6.28 -14.29 17.10
N ALA A 308 -7.32 -13.66 16.55
CA ALA A 308 -7.25 -12.90 15.31
C ALA A 308 -6.17 -11.82 15.39
N VAL A 309 -5.48 -11.61 14.28
CA VAL A 309 -4.46 -10.55 14.14
C VAL A 309 -4.75 -9.63 12.96
N VAL A 310 -5.69 -10.02 12.10
CA VAL A 310 -6.21 -9.25 10.97
C VAL A 310 -7.70 -9.55 10.78
N ASP A 311 -8.44 -8.62 10.21
CA ASP A 311 -9.82 -8.86 9.74
C ASP A 311 -9.86 -9.37 8.31
N TYR A 312 -8.82 -9.06 7.51
CA TYR A 312 -8.70 -9.57 6.15
C TYR A 312 -7.26 -9.59 5.64
N LEU A 313 -7.01 -10.43 4.64
CA LEU A 313 -5.85 -10.33 3.76
C LEU A 313 -6.29 -10.04 2.33
N CYS A 314 -5.47 -9.27 1.60
CA CYS A 314 -5.67 -8.93 0.20
C CYS A 314 -4.38 -9.16 -0.59
N PRO A 315 -3.96 -10.43 -0.86
CA PRO A 315 -2.73 -10.72 -1.58
C PRO A 315 -2.69 -10.03 -2.95
N GLN A 316 -1.53 -9.47 -3.29
CA GLN A 316 -1.25 -8.70 -4.50
C GLN A 316 -1.02 -9.63 -5.69
N VAL A 317 -2.08 -10.18 -6.26
CA VAL A 317 -2.03 -11.11 -7.40
C VAL A 317 -1.96 -10.33 -8.70
N TYR A 318 -0.79 -9.80 -9.03
CA TYR A 318 -0.57 -8.91 -10.17
C TYR A 318 -0.10 -9.65 -11.44
N TRP A 319 -0.54 -10.89 -11.63
CA TRP A 319 -0.32 -11.70 -12.83
C TRP A 319 -1.59 -11.91 -13.61
N GLY A 320 -1.45 -12.06 -14.92
CA GLY A 320 -2.57 -12.33 -15.82
C GLY A 320 -2.94 -13.82 -15.88
N GLN A 321 -4.05 -14.08 -16.53
CA GLN A 321 -4.42 -15.44 -16.91
C GLN A 321 -3.39 -15.99 -17.91
N GLY A 322 -3.02 -17.26 -17.74
CA GLY A 322 -2.02 -17.93 -18.55
C GLY A 322 -0.58 -17.43 -18.31
N PHE A 323 -0.31 -16.68 -17.23
CA PHE A 323 1.05 -16.26 -16.88
C PHE A 323 2.00 -17.46 -16.73
N ALA A 324 3.21 -17.35 -17.27
CA ALA A 324 4.25 -18.34 -17.08
C ALA A 324 5.60 -17.71 -16.72
N LEU A 325 6.29 -18.30 -15.77
CA LEU A 325 7.67 -17.95 -15.44
C LEU A 325 8.62 -18.37 -16.56
N HIS A 326 9.84 -17.80 -16.60
CA HIS A 326 10.86 -18.16 -17.60
C HIS A 326 11.30 -19.63 -17.58
N ASN A 327 11.00 -20.38 -16.54
CA ASN A 327 11.19 -21.83 -16.46
C ASN A 327 9.97 -22.63 -16.93
N GLY A 328 8.94 -21.97 -17.46
CA GLY A 328 7.69 -22.56 -17.95
C GLY A 328 6.65 -22.86 -16.87
N SER A 329 6.94 -22.61 -15.59
CA SER A 329 5.96 -22.82 -14.52
C SER A 329 4.83 -21.79 -14.59
N THR A 330 3.59 -22.27 -14.49
CA THR A 330 2.37 -21.45 -14.44
C THR A 330 1.84 -21.26 -13.02
N ARG A 331 2.65 -21.56 -11.99
CA ARG A 331 2.24 -21.49 -10.57
C ARG A 331 1.57 -20.17 -10.21
N PHE A 332 2.03 -19.06 -10.79
CA PHE A 332 1.51 -17.72 -10.51
C PHE A 332 0.52 -17.21 -11.58
N ALA A 333 0.13 -18.04 -12.55
CA ALA A 333 -1.00 -17.69 -13.40
C ALA A 333 -2.23 -17.42 -12.53
N PHE A 334 -3.02 -16.41 -12.90
CA PHE A 334 -4.14 -15.95 -12.07
C PHE A 334 -5.08 -17.10 -11.68
N GLU A 335 -5.41 -17.95 -12.65
CA GLU A 335 -6.25 -19.13 -12.48
C GLU A 335 -5.66 -20.23 -11.61
N ASN A 336 -4.37 -20.17 -11.28
CA ASN A 336 -3.68 -21.13 -10.41
C ASN A 336 -3.43 -20.56 -9.02
N ILE A 337 -3.01 -19.29 -8.93
CA ILE A 337 -2.63 -18.69 -7.65
C ILE A 337 -3.84 -18.32 -6.80
N VAL A 338 -4.95 -17.89 -7.41
CA VAL A 338 -6.18 -17.56 -6.67
C VAL A 338 -6.75 -18.79 -5.96
N PRO A 339 -6.98 -19.96 -6.64
CA PRO A 339 -7.39 -21.17 -5.95
C PRO A 339 -6.39 -21.65 -4.89
N ALA A 340 -5.09 -21.44 -5.10
CA ALA A 340 -4.08 -21.80 -4.11
C ALA A 340 -4.23 -20.97 -2.82
N TRP A 341 -4.48 -19.66 -2.92
CA TRP A 341 -4.79 -18.83 -1.76
C TRP A 341 -6.10 -19.22 -1.07
N LEU A 342 -7.15 -19.52 -1.84
CA LEU A 342 -8.44 -19.96 -1.31
C LEU A 342 -8.39 -21.30 -0.60
N ALA A 343 -7.38 -22.15 -0.91
CA ALA A 343 -7.19 -23.46 -0.30
C ALA A 343 -6.46 -23.41 1.06
N TYR A 344 -5.86 -22.29 1.45
CA TYR A 344 -5.25 -22.17 2.78
C TYR A 344 -6.31 -22.26 3.88
N PRO A 345 -5.98 -22.90 5.03
CA PRO A 345 -6.83 -22.83 6.22
C PRO A 345 -7.13 -21.36 6.56
N ARG A 346 -8.41 -21.06 6.75
CA ARG A 346 -8.86 -19.70 7.03
C ARG A 346 -9.90 -19.71 8.14
N ALA A 347 -9.73 -18.82 9.12
CA ALA A 347 -10.73 -18.59 10.14
C ALA A 347 -12.00 -17.96 9.52
N ALA A 348 -13.18 -18.27 10.07
CA ALA A 348 -14.45 -17.85 9.49
C ALA A 348 -14.68 -16.33 9.53
N ASP A 349 -14.02 -15.66 10.46
CA ASP A 349 -14.07 -14.22 10.70
C ASP A 349 -12.93 -13.43 10.03
N VAL A 350 -12.03 -14.11 9.30
CA VAL A 350 -10.99 -13.47 8.49
C VAL A 350 -11.38 -13.52 7.03
N ALA A 351 -11.54 -12.37 6.40
CA ALA A 351 -11.87 -12.30 4.97
C ALA A 351 -10.62 -12.45 4.09
N LEU A 352 -10.82 -12.97 2.86
CA LEU A 352 -9.77 -13.05 1.85
C LEU A 352 -10.26 -12.35 0.58
N TYR A 353 -9.58 -11.27 0.21
CA TYR A 353 -9.79 -10.49 -1.01
C TYR A 353 -8.57 -10.61 -1.92
N PHE A 354 -8.62 -10.07 -3.14
CA PHE A 354 -7.53 -10.19 -4.09
C PHE A 354 -7.17 -8.84 -4.72
N GLY A 355 -5.89 -8.49 -4.66
CA GLY A 355 -5.32 -7.33 -5.32
C GLY A 355 -5.06 -7.60 -6.80
N LEU A 356 -5.56 -6.75 -7.68
CA LEU A 356 -5.45 -6.83 -9.12
C LEU A 356 -4.54 -5.73 -9.66
N GLY A 357 -3.65 -6.08 -10.60
CA GLY A 357 -2.64 -5.18 -11.12
C GLY A 357 -3.14 -4.28 -12.25
N ALA A 358 -3.93 -3.25 -11.97
CA ALA A 358 -4.41 -2.32 -12.98
C ALA A 358 -3.28 -1.63 -13.77
N TYR A 359 -2.11 -1.46 -13.18
CA TYR A 359 -0.92 -0.92 -13.86
C TYR A 359 -0.32 -1.85 -14.92
N ARG A 360 -0.80 -3.09 -15.01
CA ARG A 360 -0.39 -4.06 -16.04
C ARG A 360 -1.11 -3.85 -17.37
N VAL A 361 -2.23 -3.14 -17.36
CA VAL A 361 -3.03 -2.88 -18.57
C VAL A 361 -2.16 -2.17 -19.62
N GLY A 362 -2.03 -2.78 -20.80
CA GLY A 362 -1.18 -2.30 -21.87
C GLY A 362 0.34 -2.44 -21.66
N VAL A 363 0.79 -2.90 -20.49
CA VAL A 363 2.21 -3.05 -20.12
C VAL A 363 2.62 -4.53 -20.04
N GLY A 364 1.72 -5.38 -19.60
CA GLY A 364 1.97 -6.81 -19.37
C GLY A 364 2.56 -7.10 -18.00
N ASP A 365 2.67 -8.39 -17.66
CA ASP A 365 3.11 -8.89 -16.35
C ASP A 365 4.54 -9.43 -16.33
N GLY A 366 5.24 -9.39 -17.46
CA GLY A 366 6.63 -9.84 -17.58
C GLY A 366 6.78 -11.36 -17.64
N GLY A 367 5.69 -12.10 -17.89
CA GLY A 367 5.74 -13.54 -18.15
C GLY A 367 6.51 -13.92 -19.38
N SER A 368 6.87 -15.20 -19.52
CA SER A 368 7.68 -15.74 -20.61
C SER A 368 6.87 -16.15 -21.85
N ASN A 369 5.56 -16.12 -21.77
CA ASN A 369 4.67 -16.54 -22.83
C ASN A 369 4.05 -15.36 -23.60
N GLU A 370 3.37 -15.67 -24.72
CA GLU A 370 2.72 -14.67 -25.57
C GLU A 370 1.60 -13.90 -24.86
N ASN A 371 0.99 -14.48 -23.84
CA ASN A 371 -0.11 -13.88 -23.08
C ASN A 371 0.34 -12.76 -22.15
N SER A 372 1.64 -12.66 -21.84
CA SER A 372 2.18 -11.67 -20.91
C SER A 372 1.81 -10.23 -21.25
N LEU A 373 1.70 -9.90 -22.54
CA LEU A 373 1.27 -8.58 -23.01
C LEU A 373 -0.13 -8.65 -23.63
N SER A 374 -0.41 -9.66 -24.48
CA SER A 374 -1.66 -9.76 -25.22
C SER A 374 -2.87 -9.88 -24.28
N GLY A 375 -2.74 -10.64 -23.18
CA GLY A 375 -3.78 -10.77 -22.16
C GLY A 375 -4.14 -9.42 -21.50
N TRP A 376 -3.14 -8.55 -21.31
CA TRP A 376 -3.31 -7.23 -20.71
C TRP A 376 -3.63 -6.11 -21.71
N SER A 377 -3.83 -6.46 -22.98
CA SER A 377 -4.15 -5.52 -24.06
C SER A 377 -5.56 -5.73 -24.63
N THR A 378 -6.40 -6.49 -23.93
CA THR A 378 -7.77 -6.82 -24.38
C THR A 378 -8.79 -5.72 -24.07
N GLY A 379 -8.49 -4.82 -23.13
CA GLY A 379 -9.41 -3.81 -22.60
C GLY A 379 -10.50 -4.41 -21.68
N ARG A 380 -10.31 -5.66 -21.23
CA ARG A 380 -11.21 -6.35 -20.29
C ARG A 380 -10.51 -7.33 -19.34
N ALA A 381 -9.17 -7.28 -19.27
CA ALA A 381 -8.38 -8.20 -18.47
C ALA A 381 -8.77 -8.19 -16.99
N LEU A 382 -8.98 -6.99 -16.42
CA LEU A 382 -9.43 -6.84 -15.03
C LEU A 382 -10.87 -7.34 -14.83
N ALA A 383 -11.77 -7.06 -15.78
CA ALA A 383 -13.15 -7.56 -15.72
C ALA A 383 -13.20 -9.09 -15.78
N ASP A 384 -12.35 -9.73 -16.61
CA ASP A 384 -12.23 -11.18 -16.68
C ASP A 384 -11.66 -11.77 -15.38
N GLN A 385 -10.70 -11.09 -14.74
CA GLN A 385 -10.20 -11.47 -13.43
C GLN A 385 -11.28 -11.36 -12.34
N VAL A 386 -12.06 -10.28 -12.32
CA VAL A 386 -13.18 -10.11 -11.39
C VAL A 386 -14.23 -11.20 -11.60
N ALA A 387 -14.59 -11.52 -12.85
CA ALA A 387 -15.52 -12.60 -13.15
C ALA A 387 -15.02 -13.94 -12.59
N PHE A 388 -13.74 -14.25 -12.81
CA PHE A 388 -13.12 -15.47 -12.26
C PHE A 388 -13.14 -15.48 -10.72
N LEU A 389 -12.84 -14.36 -10.04
CA LEU A 389 -12.90 -14.26 -8.57
C LEU A 389 -14.34 -14.56 -8.06
N ARG A 390 -15.36 -14.04 -8.74
CA ARG A 390 -16.77 -14.30 -8.41
C ARG A 390 -17.14 -15.78 -8.60
N GLU A 391 -16.66 -16.42 -9.67
CA GLU A 391 -16.84 -17.86 -9.91
C GLU A 391 -16.16 -18.69 -8.81
N GLN A 392 -15.02 -18.24 -8.27
CA GLN A 392 -14.34 -18.90 -7.17
C GLN A 392 -14.93 -18.60 -5.79
N GLY A 393 -15.94 -17.73 -5.70
CA GLY A 393 -16.56 -17.33 -4.43
C GLY A 393 -15.67 -16.43 -3.56
N ALA A 394 -14.76 -15.66 -4.16
CA ALA A 394 -13.96 -14.68 -3.45
C ALA A 394 -14.83 -13.54 -2.89
N GLY A 395 -14.51 -13.05 -1.69
CA GLY A 395 -15.30 -12.01 -1.02
C GLY A 395 -15.12 -10.59 -1.58
N GLY A 396 -14.13 -10.36 -2.46
CA GLY A 396 -13.89 -9.06 -3.04
C GLY A 396 -12.53 -8.91 -3.69
N TRP A 397 -12.26 -7.70 -4.18
CA TRP A 397 -11.05 -7.35 -4.92
C TRP A 397 -10.66 -5.88 -4.74
N ALA A 398 -9.40 -5.57 -5.04
CA ALA A 398 -8.88 -4.21 -5.03
C ALA A 398 -7.98 -3.95 -6.25
N LEU A 399 -8.06 -2.76 -6.82
CA LEU A 399 -7.30 -2.36 -8.01
C LEU A 399 -6.03 -1.59 -7.63
N TYR A 400 -4.87 -2.07 -7.98
CA TYR A 400 -3.61 -1.34 -7.82
C TYR A 400 -3.18 -0.77 -9.16
N ARG A 401 -3.29 0.54 -9.39
CA ARG A 401 -3.75 1.63 -8.53
C ARG A 401 -4.68 2.58 -9.30
N TYR A 402 -5.31 3.54 -8.59
CA TYR A 402 -6.23 4.52 -9.17
C TYR A 402 -5.65 5.23 -10.40
N GLY A 403 -4.44 5.80 -10.31
CA GLY A 403 -3.83 6.54 -11.39
C GLY A 403 -3.54 5.73 -12.66
N SER A 404 -3.53 4.40 -12.58
CA SER A 404 -3.40 3.52 -13.75
C SER A 404 -4.66 3.47 -14.61
N LEU A 405 -5.81 3.77 -14.02
CA LEU A 405 -7.11 3.77 -14.71
C LEU A 405 -7.63 5.18 -15.00
N PHE A 406 -7.35 6.14 -14.12
CA PHE A 406 -7.94 7.48 -14.14
C PHE A 406 -6.90 8.61 -14.14
N GLY A 407 -5.62 8.30 -14.36
CA GLY A 407 -4.56 9.31 -14.41
C GLY A 407 -4.69 10.24 -15.63
N PRO A 408 -3.94 11.35 -15.64
CA PRO A 408 -4.00 12.36 -16.72
C PRO A 408 -3.60 11.80 -18.09
N GLU A 409 -2.89 10.66 -18.11
CA GLU A 409 -2.50 9.95 -19.32
C GLU A 409 -3.33 8.67 -19.53
N GLN A 410 -4.60 8.69 -19.11
CA GLN A 410 -5.49 7.54 -19.29
C GLN A 410 -5.47 7.06 -20.73
N THR A 411 -5.06 5.80 -20.93
CA THR A 411 -5.03 5.17 -22.26
C THR A 411 -6.42 4.72 -22.68
N SER A 412 -6.61 4.51 -24.00
CA SER A 412 -7.85 3.91 -24.51
C SER A 412 -8.10 2.51 -23.93
N LEU A 413 -7.03 1.76 -23.61
CA LEU A 413 -7.15 0.46 -22.94
C LEU A 413 -7.64 0.61 -21.50
N ALA A 414 -7.11 1.57 -20.72
CA ALA A 414 -7.60 1.82 -19.37
C ALA A 414 -9.07 2.26 -19.36
N ALA A 415 -9.49 3.08 -20.32
CA ALA A 415 -10.90 3.45 -20.48
C ALA A 415 -11.78 2.24 -20.82
N ALA A 416 -11.30 1.33 -21.70
CA ALA A 416 -12.01 0.11 -22.02
C ALA A 416 -12.13 -0.85 -20.81
N GLU A 417 -11.06 -0.97 -20.00
CA GLU A 417 -11.10 -1.74 -18.74
C GLU A 417 -12.14 -1.18 -17.77
N CYS A 418 -12.18 0.16 -17.58
CA CYS A 418 -13.19 0.79 -16.74
C CYS A 418 -14.61 0.49 -17.24
N ALA A 419 -14.84 0.61 -18.55
CA ALA A 419 -16.13 0.28 -19.15
C ALA A 419 -16.52 -1.21 -18.95
N ALA A 420 -15.56 -2.13 -19.13
CA ALA A 420 -15.78 -3.55 -18.93
C ALA A 420 -16.09 -3.90 -17.45
N LEU A 421 -15.37 -3.27 -16.49
CA LEU A 421 -15.63 -3.45 -15.07
C LEU A 421 -17.00 -2.90 -14.66
N ALA A 422 -17.37 -1.71 -15.13
CA ALA A 422 -18.69 -1.12 -14.86
C ALA A 422 -19.82 -1.98 -15.42
N ALA A 423 -19.66 -2.53 -16.63
CA ALA A 423 -20.64 -3.44 -17.25
C ALA A 423 -20.77 -4.75 -16.47
N ALA A 424 -19.67 -5.28 -15.91
CA ALA A 424 -19.70 -6.50 -15.08
C ALA A 424 -20.49 -6.30 -13.76
N ASP A 425 -20.69 -5.05 -13.34
CA ASP A 425 -21.50 -4.67 -12.16
C ASP A 425 -22.93 -4.25 -12.53
N GLY A 426 -23.36 -4.41 -13.80
CA GLY A 426 -24.68 -4.05 -14.27
C GLY A 426 -24.92 -2.53 -14.38
N LYS A 427 -23.85 -1.74 -14.38
CA LYS A 427 -23.92 -0.29 -14.61
C LYS A 427 -23.77 -0.02 -16.11
N GLU A 428 -24.79 0.56 -16.74
CA GLU A 428 -24.63 1.10 -18.08
C GLU A 428 -23.65 2.28 -18.03
N THR A 429 -22.61 2.23 -18.86
CA THR A 429 -21.70 3.37 -19.06
C THR A 429 -22.49 4.46 -19.80
N ALA A 430 -22.70 5.59 -19.13
CA ALA A 430 -23.34 6.78 -19.71
C ALA A 430 -22.47 7.41 -20.80
#